data_6ddf1f7cdd5e79eb69fcc9c08ff88ddf
#
_entry.id   6ddf1f7cdd5e79eb69fcc9c08ff88ddf
#
_cell.length_a   1.000
_cell.length_b   1.000
_cell.length_c   1.000
_cell.angle_alpha   90.00
_cell.angle_beta   90.00
_cell.angle_gamma   90.00
#
_symmetry.space_group_name_H-M   'P 1'
#
loop_
_entity.id
_entity.type
_entity.pdbx_description
1 polymer ?
#
loop_
_entity_poly.entity_id
_entity_poly.type
_entity_poly.pdbx_seq_one_letter_code
_entity_poly.pdbx_strand_id
1 'polypeptide(L)'
;MQTSSIAGDMPDAVVADYLLIPKYYEAGLVANLDDYVTDELMDDYLPSVVSECTYNDHIISVAQFDSGLAFWANKSMLENAGVRIPADYKDAWDKAEFEDALKKLKDSGVEWPIYVRQNKPSTEYYTWMPFVASFGGDYMNRETGLCTGTLDGDNTIASFDFLAKLFTDGYADATCDYEDSFQKGENALALYGHS
;
A
#
# COMPACT_ATOMS: atom_id res chain seq x y z
N MET A 1 -14.77 6.82 16.82
CA MET A 1 -14.41 8.27 16.87
C MET A 1 -15.60 9.18 16.55
N GLN A 2 -16.17 9.19 15.33
CA GLN A 2 -17.26 10.13 14.97
C GLN A 2 -18.50 10.01 15.85
N THR A 3 -18.98 8.80 16.10
CA THR A 3 -20.16 8.56 16.96
C THR A 3 -19.89 8.99 18.41
N SER A 4 -18.71 8.68 18.94
CA SER A 4 -18.29 9.05 20.29
C SER A 4 -18.16 10.57 20.43
N SER A 5 -17.64 11.25 19.40
CA SER A 5 -17.54 12.71 19.37
C SER A 5 -18.91 13.38 19.44
N ILE A 6 -19.90 12.88 18.68
CA ILE A 6 -21.27 13.39 18.70
C ILE A 6 -21.93 13.16 20.07
N ALA A 7 -21.64 12.03 20.70
CA ALA A 7 -22.18 11.68 22.02
C ALA A 7 -21.47 12.42 23.18
N GLY A 8 -20.36 13.11 22.93
CA GLY A 8 -19.54 13.72 23.98
C GLY A 8 -18.80 12.70 24.86
N ASP A 9 -18.61 11.48 24.38
CA ASP A 9 -17.98 10.36 25.08
C ASP A 9 -16.74 9.88 24.30
N MET A 10 -15.73 10.74 24.25
CA MET A 10 -14.48 10.46 23.56
C MET A 10 -13.54 9.65 24.46
N PRO A 11 -12.81 8.65 23.94
CA PRO A 11 -11.75 7.98 24.67
C PRO A 11 -10.56 8.92 24.91
N ASP A 12 -9.81 8.68 25.99
CA ASP A 12 -8.58 9.43 26.30
C ASP A 12 -7.48 9.18 25.27
N ALA A 13 -7.43 7.97 24.70
CA ALA A 13 -6.51 7.57 23.65
C ALA A 13 -7.20 6.63 22.65
N VAL A 14 -6.71 6.64 21.40
CA VAL A 14 -7.23 5.79 20.33
C VAL A 14 -6.08 5.25 19.48
N VAL A 15 -6.19 4.00 19.05
CA VAL A 15 -5.36 3.43 18.00
C VAL A 15 -6.12 3.55 16.68
N ALA A 16 -5.51 4.15 15.68
CA ALA A 16 -6.11 4.35 14.37
C ALA A 16 -5.06 4.31 13.28
N ASP A 17 -5.48 3.98 12.06
CA ASP A 17 -4.62 4.08 10.89
C ASP A 17 -4.19 5.55 10.69
N TYR A 18 -2.91 5.76 10.39
CA TYR A 18 -2.32 7.09 10.23
C TYR A 18 -3.07 7.98 9.25
N LEU A 19 -3.67 7.41 8.21
CA LEU A 19 -4.49 8.12 7.21
C LEU A 19 -5.71 8.84 7.78
N LEU A 20 -6.19 8.39 8.93
CA LEU A 20 -7.35 8.98 9.60
C LEU A 20 -6.94 10.08 10.58
N ILE A 21 -5.71 10.07 11.07
CA ILE A 21 -5.26 10.97 12.14
C ILE A 21 -5.30 12.44 11.71
N PRO A 22 -4.80 12.85 10.52
CA PRO A 22 -4.91 14.23 10.07
C PRO A 22 -6.35 14.74 10.05
N LYS A 23 -7.30 13.91 9.58
CA LYS A 23 -8.73 14.25 9.59
C LYS A 23 -9.29 14.43 11.00
N TYR A 24 -8.82 13.62 11.95
CA TYR A 24 -9.23 13.76 13.35
C TYR A 24 -8.61 15.01 13.98
N TYR A 25 -7.38 15.35 13.63
CA TYR A 25 -6.72 16.57 14.07
C TYR A 25 -7.44 17.82 13.55
N GLU A 26 -7.74 17.90 12.27
CA GLU A 26 -8.51 19.01 11.67
C GLU A 26 -9.93 19.14 12.28
N ALA A 27 -10.52 18.03 12.70
CA ALA A 27 -11.80 18.04 13.39
C ALA A 27 -11.71 18.36 14.89
N GLY A 28 -10.51 18.61 15.43
CA GLY A 28 -10.28 18.89 16.86
C GLY A 28 -10.51 17.68 17.77
N LEU A 29 -10.41 16.46 17.24
CA LEU A 29 -10.67 15.22 17.98
C LEU A 29 -9.40 14.56 18.56
N VAL A 30 -8.22 15.00 18.11
CA VAL A 30 -6.92 14.60 18.67
C VAL A 30 -6.11 15.83 18.98
N ALA A 31 -5.27 15.73 19.99
CA ALA A 31 -4.46 16.83 20.49
C ALA A 31 -3.11 16.93 19.72
N ASN A 32 -2.51 18.11 19.77
CA ASN A 32 -1.10 18.30 19.48
C ASN A 32 -0.28 17.64 20.59
N LEU A 33 0.76 16.90 20.23
CA LEU A 33 1.60 16.12 21.13
C LEU A 33 3.01 16.70 21.30
N ASP A 34 3.34 17.85 20.69
CA ASP A 34 4.69 18.42 20.68
C ASP A 34 5.32 18.55 22.08
N ASP A 35 4.52 18.95 23.08
CA ASP A 35 4.98 19.10 24.46
C ASP A 35 5.11 17.78 25.23
N TYR A 36 4.65 16.67 24.67
CA TYR A 36 4.56 15.37 25.35
C TYR A 36 5.49 14.30 24.73
N VAL A 37 5.96 14.53 23.52
CA VAL A 37 6.83 13.61 22.79
C VAL A 37 8.26 14.13 22.86
N THR A 38 9.19 13.24 23.20
CA THR A 38 10.62 13.59 23.31
C THR A 38 11.34 13.36 21.99
N ASP A 39 12.40 14.14 21.74
CA ASP A 39 13.29 13.94 20.58
C ASP A 39 13.84 12.49 20.55
N GLU A 40 14.18 11.94 21.74
CA GLU A 40 14.67 10.57 21.87
C GLU A 40 13.68 9.52 21.28
N LEU A 41 12.37 9.70 21.50
CA LEU A 41 11.35 8.82 20.93
C LEU A 41 11.26 8.97 19.41
N MET A 42 11.32 10.20 18.92
CA MET A 42 11.23 10.45 17.48
C MET A 42 12.50 10.02 16.73
N ASP A 43 13.66 10.11 17.35
CA ASP A 43 14.93 9.64 16.79
C ASP A 43 15.01 8.11 16.67
N ASP A 44 14.23 7.38 17.48
CA ASP A 44 14.12 5.91 17.40
C ASP A 44 13.23 5.44 16.22
N TYR A 45 12.43 6.34 15.64
CA TYR A 45 11.58 6.03 14.52
C TYR A 45 12.30 6.15 13.17
N LEU A 46 11.83 5.37 12.19
CA LEU A 46 12.24 5.58 10.80
C LEU A 46 11.74 6.95 10.31
N PRO A 47 12.47 7.63 9.41
CA PRO A 47 12.05 8.94 8.87
C PRO A 47 10.65 8.93 8.24
N SER A 48 10.23 7.82 7.62
CA SER A 48 8.88 7.64 7.09
C SER A 48 7.82 7.72 8.19
N VAL A 49 8.08 7.03 9.31
CA VAL A 49 7.17 6.99 10.47
C VAL A 49 7.08 8.37 11.13
N VAL A 50 8.21 9.09 11.27
CA VAL A 50 8.19 10.48 11.75
C VAL A 50 7.32 11.36 10.87
N SER A 51 7.45 11.22 9.54
CA SER A 51 6.61 11.95 8.58
C SER A 51 5.12 11.63 8.72
N GLU A 52 4.76 10.38 9.00
CA GLU A 52 3.37 9.96 9.21
C GLU A 52 2.78 10.45 10.54
N CYS A 53 3.62 10.60 11.56
CA CYS A 53 3.22 11.14 12.86
C CYS A 53 3.08 12.67 12.86
N THR A 54 3.60 13.34 11.81
CA THR A 54 3.67 14.80 11.73
C THR A 54 2.66 15.35 10.72
N TYR A 55 1.92 16.37 11.11
CA TYR A 55 0.98 17.07 10.24
C TYR A 55 1.00 18.57 10.54
N ASN A 56 1.14 19.41 9.50
CA ASN A 56 1.28 20.87 9.64
C ASN A 56 2.35 21.28 10.66
N ASP A 57 3.51 20.63 10.60
CA ASP A 57 4.66 20.85 11.53
C ASP A 57 4.37 20.48 12.99
N HIS A 58 3.31 19.75 13.28
CA HIS A 58 2.95 19.28 14.62
C HIS A 58 2.96 17.76 14.70
N ILE A 59 3.44 17.21 15.81
CA ILE A 59 3.32 15.80 16.13
C ILE A 59 1.89 15.56 16.63
N ILE A 60 1.12 14.78 15.88
CA ILE A 60 -0.32 14.51 16.14
C ILE A 60 -0.60 13.06 16.51
N SER A 61 0.41 12.21 16.48
CA SER A 61 0.33 10.80 16.85
C SER A 61 1.70 10.26 17.22
N VAL A 62 1.71 9.08 17.85
CA VAL A 62 2.91 8.26 18.04
C VAL A 62 2.65 6.87 17.46
N ALA A 63 3.59 6.35 16.68
CA ALA A 63 3.42 5.08 16.03
C ALA A 63 3.61 3.91 17.01
N GLN A 64 2.71 2.94 16.94
CA GLN A 64 2.85 1.69 17.66
C GLN A 64 3.60 0.64 16.83
N PHE A 65 3.36 0.62 15.53
CA PHE A 65 4.04 -0.22 14.54
C PHE A 65 3.83 0.38 13.16
N ASP A 66 4.68 -0.02 12.22
CA ASP A 66 4.55 0.26 10.80
C ASP A 66 4.65 -1.05 10.01
N SER A 67 4.10 -1.06 8.80
CA SER A 67 4.02 -2.25 7.96
C SER A 67 4.39 -1.91 6.52
N GLY A 68 5.48 -2.49 6.04
CA GLY A 68 5.85 -2.42 4.63
C GLY A 68 5.01 -3.35 3.76
N LEU A 69 4.83 -2.97 2.49
CA LEU A 69 4.24 -3.79 1.46
C LEU A 69 5.31 -4.48 0.63
N ALA A 70 5.12 -5.77 0.38
CA ALA A 70 5.96 -6.54 -0.52
C ALA A 70 5.14 -7.59 -1.27
N PHE A 71 5.68 -8.10 -2.37
CA PHE A 71 5.11 -9.28 -3.00
C PHE A 71 5.45 -10.52 -2.19
N TRP A 72 4.42 -11.18 -1.71
CA TRP A 72 4.50 -12.57 -1.29
C TRP A 72 4.49 -13.45 -2.51
N ALA A 73 5.36 -14.44 -2.56
CA ALA A 73 5.53 -15.31 -3.70
C ALA A 73 5.48 -16.78 -3.31
N ASN A 74 4.73 -17.59 -4.06
CA ASN A 74 4.79 -19.04 -3.94
C ASN A 74 6.06 -19.53 -4.62
N LYS A 75 7.07 -19.84 -3.82
CA LYS A 75 8.40 -20.24 -4.28
C LYS A 75 8.35 -21.39 -5.28
N SER A 76 7.57 -22.43 -4.98
CA SER A 76 7.50 -23.61 -5.84
C SER A 76 6.87 -23.30 -7.20
N MET A 77 5.88 -22.41 -7.25
CA MET A 77 5.28 -21.98 -8.52
C MET A 77 6.27 -21.17 -9.37
N LEU A 78 7.04 -20.27 -8.75
CA LEU A 78 8.07 -19.51 -9.45
C LEU A 78 9.18 -20.44 -9.99
N GLU A 79 9.69 -21.34 -9.17
CA GLU A 79 10.72 -22.30 -9.57
C GLU A 79 10.24 -23.21 -10.73
N ASN A 80 9.02 -23.73 -10.64
CA ASN A 80 8.43 -24.56 -11.68
C ASN A 80 8.23 -23.81 -13.00
N ALA A 81 7.93 -22.51 -12.95
CA ALA A 81 7.77 -21.65 -14.11
C ALA A 81 9.12 -21.10 -14.64
N GLY A 82 10.24 -21.39 -13.98
CA GLY A 82 11.54 -20.84 -14.35
C GLY A 82 11.64 -19.33 -14.15
N VAL A 83 10.96 -18.80 -13.15
CA VAL A 83 10.98 -17.38 -12.79
C VAL A 83 12.10 -17.14 -11.79
N ARG A 84 12.92 -16.11 -12.03
CA ARG A 84 13.96 -15.67 -11.11
C ARG A 84 13.35 -15.18 -9.80
N ILE A 85 13.90 -15.57 -8.69
CA ILE A 85 13.51 -15.08 -7.35
C ILE A 85 14.56 -14.06 -6.92
N PRO A 86 14.20 -12.78 -6.67
CA PRO A 86 15.11 -11.78 -6.16
C PRO A 86 15.75 -12.19 -4.83
N ALA A 87 17.02 -11.89 -4.65
CA ALA A 87 17.73 -12.20 -3.41
C ALA A 87 17.43 -11.19 -2.30
N ASP A 88 17.21 -9.94 -2.67
CA ASP A 88 16.84 -8.84 -1.77
C ASP A 88 16.12 -7.71 -2.56
N TYR A 89 15.77 -6.61 -1.86
CA TYR A 89 15.08 -5.48 -2.47
C TYR A 89 15.90 -4.72 -3.52
N LYS A 90 17.24 -4.82 -3.50
CA LYS A 90 18.13 -4.18 -4.49
C LYS A 90 18.18 -4.95 -5.79
N ASP A 91 17.84 -6.24 -5.72
CA ASP A 91 17.74 -7.16 -6.84
C ASP A 91 16.27 -7.35 -7.28
N ALA A 92 15.36 -6.46 -6.86
CA ALA A 92 13.97 -6.53 -7.22
C ALA A 92 13.77 -6.52 -8.74
N TRP A 93 12.71 -7.18 -9.22
CA TRP A 93 12.36 -7.16 -10.63
C TRP A 93 12.07 -5.74 -11.11
N ASP A 94 12.56 -5.42 -12.28
CA ASP A 94 12.05 -4.28 -13.03
C ASP A 94 10.70 -4.62 -13.70
N LYS A 95 10.10 -3.64 -14.39
CA LYS A 95 8.81 -3.82 -15.06
C LYS A 95 8.84 -4.96 -16.07
N ALA A 96 9.91 -5.06 -16.88
CA ALA A 96 10.01 -6.06 -17.94
C ALA A 96 10.15 -7.47 -17.36
N GLU A 97 10.92 -7.63 -16.29
CA GLU A 97 11.05 -8.88 -15.56
C GLU A 97 9.74 -9.28 -14.87
N PHE A 98 9.00 -8.31 -14.31
CA PHE A 98 7.70 -8.56 -13.71
C PHE A 98 6.68 -9.06 -14.75
N GLU A 99 6.61 -8.41 -15.92
CA GLU A 99 5.74 -8.84 -17.03
C GLU A 99 6.14 -10.24 -17.55
N ASP A 100 7.43 -10.52 -17.68
CA ASP A 100 7.94 -11.84 -18.08
C ASP A 100 7.60 -12.93 -17.03
N ALA A 101 7.73 -12.59 -15.75
CA ALA A 101 7.36 -13.49 -14.65
C ALA A 101 5.86 -13.87 -14.70
N LEU A 102 4.97 -12.88 -14.89
CA LEU A 102 3.54 -13.14 -15.02
C LEU A 102 3.23 -14.04 -16.21
N LYS A 103 3.88 -13.77 -17.35
CA LYS A 103 3.74 -14.58 -18.56
C LYS A 103 4.20 -16.02 -18.33
N LYS A 104 5.38 -16.23 -17.78
CA LYS A 104 5.94 -17.57 -17.46
C LYS A 104 5.03 -18.34 -16.50
N LEU A 105 4.51 -17.68 -15.47
CA LEU A 105 3.57 -18.30 -14.54
C LEU A 105 2.29 -18.72 -15.25
N LYS A 106 1.74 -17.88 -16.11
CA LYS A 106 0.54 -18.21 -16.91
C LYS A 106 0.81 -19.38 -17.84
N ASP A 107 1.93 -19.37 -18.57
CA ASP A 107 2.34 -20.42 -19.51
C ASP A 107 2.62 -21.75 -18.77
N SER A 108 2.99 -21.74 -17.49
CA SER A 108 3.18 -22.93 -16.67
C SER A 108 1.89 -23.53 -16.13
N GLY A 109 0.74 -22.90 -16.40
CA GLY A 109 -0.59 -23.39 -16.01
C GLY A 109 -1.15 -22.76 -14.75
N VAL A 110 -0.51 -21.72 -14.18
CA VAL A 110 -1.11 -20.93 -13.11
C VAL A 110 -2.22 -20.08 -13.70
N GLU A 111 -3.47 -20.34 -13.31
CA GLU A 111 -4.63 -19.68 -13.90
C GLU A 111 -4.62 -18.16 -13.67
N TRP A 112 -4.31 -17.75 -12.46
CA TRP A 112 -4.22 -16.35 -12.05
C TRP A 112 -2.86 -16.08 -11.39
N PRO A 113 -1.84 -15.67 -12.17
CA PRO A 113 -0.47 -15.44 -11.65
C PRO A 113 -0.39 -14.52 -10.44
N ILE A 114 -1.22 -13.48 -10.39
CA ILE A 114 -1.19 -12.48 -9.32
C ILE A 114 -2.58 -12.24 -8.74
N TYR A 115 -2.64 -12.15 -7.41
CA TYR A 115 -3.78 -11.57 -6.72
C TYR A 115 -3.62 -10.05 -6.60
N VAL A 116 -4.60 -9.32 -7.10
CA VAL A 116 -4.71 -7.86 -6.95
C VAL A 116 -6.00 -7.57 -6.20
N ARG A 117 -5.85 -6.97 -5.02
CA ARG A 117 -7.00 -6.63 -4.19
C ARG A 117 -7.89 -5.61 -4.88
N GLN A 118 -9.18 -5.89 -4.90
CA GLN A 118 -10.25 -5.04 -5.43
C GLN A 118 -11.50 -5.20 -4.57
N ASN A 119 -12.54 -4.40 -4.82
CA ASN A 119 -13.82 -4.45 -4.12
C ASN A 119 -13.80 -3.99 -2.64
N LYS A 120 -12.71 -3.35 -2.19
CA LYS A 120 -12.65 -2.70 -0.88
C LYS A 120 -12.10 -1.28 -1.02
N PRO A 121 -12.94 -0.29 -1.37
CA PRO A 121 -12.49 1.08 -1.66
C PRO A 121 -11.57 1.72 -0.61
N SER A 122 -11.72 1.34 0.65
CA SER A 122 -10.88 1.84 1.74
C SER A 122 -9.45 1.32 1.75
N THR A 123 -9.14 0.29 0.95
CA THR A 123 -7.81 -0.35 0.94
C THR A 123 -7.23 -0.52 -0.46
N GLU A 124 -7.97 -0.16 -1.50
CA GLU A 124 -7.48 -0.24 -2.88
C GLU A 124 -6.25 0.65 -3.07
N TYR A 125 -6.29 1.90 -2.59
CA TYR A 125 -5.14 2.79 -2.66
C TYR A 125 -3.90 2.20 -1.96
N TYR A 126 -4.05 1.45 -0.85
CA TYR A 126 -2.96 0.81 -0.14
C TYR A 126 -2.23 -0.22 -1.00
N THR A 127 -2.98 -1.04 -1.76
CA THR A 127 -2.40 -2.07 -2.62
C THR A 127 -2.02 -1.54 -4.01
N TRP A 128 -2.63 -0.45 -4.48
CA TRP A 128 -2.34 0.11 -5.80
C TRP A 128 -1.25 1.18 -5.79
N MET A 129 -1.09 1.89 -4.65
CA MET A 129 -0.08 2.93 -4.51
C MET A 129 1.35 2.47 -4.82
N PRO A 130 1.81 1.26 -4.42
CA PRO A 130 3.12 0.76 -4.82
C PRO A 130 3.31 0.69 -6.34
N PHE A 131 2.27 0.30 -7.08
CA PHE A 131 2.32 0.33 -8.55
C PHE A 131 2.41 1.77 -9.07
N VAL A 132 1.57 2.67 -8.57
CA VAL A 132 1.60 4.09 -8.97
C VAL A 132 2.97 4.69 -8.70
N ALA A 133 3.53 4.48 -7.51
CA ALA A 133 4.85 4.98 -7.14
C ALA A 133 5.98 4.37 -7.99
N SER A 134 5.89 3.07 -8.35
CA SER A 134 6.91 2.41 -9.19
C SER A 134 6.99 2.97 -10.61
N PHE A 135 5.92 3.60 -11.09
CA PHE A 135 5.89 4.34 -12.36
C PHE A 135 6.33 5.81 -12.20
N GLY A 136 6.63 6.26 -10.97
CA GLY A 136 6.93 7.66 -10.67
C GLY A 136 5.67 8.55 -10.63
N GLY A 137 4.49 7.95 -10.46
CA GLY A 137 3.22 8.64 -10.27
C GLY A 137 2.91 8.92 -8.79
N ASP A 138 1.87 9.70 -8.55
CA ASP A 138 1.28 9.94 -7.22
C ASP A 138 -0.19 10.34 -7.38
N TYR A 139 -0.94 10.30 -6.30
CA TYR A 139 -2.34 10.76 -6.27
C TYR A 139 -2.47 12.27 -6.13
N MET A 140 -1.49 12.93 -5.51
CA MET A 140 -1.47 14.38 -5.37
C MET A 140 -0.04 14.91 -5.25
N ASN A 141 0.13 16.17 -5.58
CA ASN A 141 1.36 16.91 -5.30
C ASN A 141 1.44 17.16 -3.79
N ARG A 142 2.51 16.65 -3.15
CA ARG A 142 2.68 16.70 -1.70
C ARG A 142 2.92 18.10 -1.14
N GLU A 143 3.44 19.02 -1.97
CA GLU A 143 3.72 20.40 -1.56
C GLU A 143 2.45 21.28 -1.62
N THR A 144 1.62 21.05 -2.64
CA THR A 144 0.45 21.93 -2.91
C THR A 144 -0.88 21.32 -2.45
N GLY A 145 -0.93 20.02 -2.19
CA GLY A 145 -2.14 19.27 -1.89
C GLY A 145 -3.09 19.11 -3.09
N LEU A 146 -2.66 19.46 -4.31
CA LEU A 146 -3.49 19.39 -5.52
C LEU A 146 -3.34 18.06 -6.22
N CYS A 147 -4.47 17.50 -6.67
CA CYS A 147 -4.47 16.28 -7.49
C CYS A 147 -4.24 16.57 -8.97
N THR A 148 -4.68 17.71 -9.46
CA THR A 148 -4.53 18.12 -10.86
C THR A 148 -3.05 18.25 -11.26
N GLY A 149 -2.69 17.64 -12.37
CA GLY A 149 -1.30 17.58 -12.86
C GLY A 149 -0.47 16.45 -12.25
N THR A 150 -1.00 15.75 -11.24
CA THR A 150 -0.34 14.61 -10.59
C THR A 150 -1.16 13.34 -10.81
N LEU A 151 -2.41 13.31 -10.36
CA LEU A 151 -3.31 12.17 -10.56
C LEU A 151 -3.60 11.92 -12.05
N ASP A 152 -3.75 12.97 -12.82
CA ASP A 152 -3.93 12.96 -14.28
C ASP A 152 -2.60 13.11 -15.05
N GLY A 153 -1.46 12.95 -14.39
CA GLY A 153 -0.13 12.94 -15.01
C GLY A 153 0.17 11.62 -15.73
N ASP A 154 1.02 11.70 -16.77
CA ASP A 154 1.33 10.56 -17.65
C ASP A 154 1.81 9.30 -16.90
N ASN A 155 2.63 9.46 -15.86
CA ASN A 155 3.15 8.35 -15.06
C ASN A 155 2.03 7.65 -14.28
N THR A 156 1.13 8.43 -13.69
CA THR A 156 -0.02 7.90 -12.94
C THR A 156 -1.00 7.19 -13.88
N ILE A 157 -1.29 7.79 -15.03
CA ILE A 157 -2.12 7.16 -16.08
C ILE A 157 -1.48 5.84 -16.54
N ALA A 158 -0.17 5.83 -16.85
CA ALA A 158 0.53 4.63 -17.27
C ALA A 158 0.50 3.52 -16.22
N SER A 159 0.50 3.85 -14.93
CA SER A 159 0.38 2.88 -13.85
C SER A 159 -1.00 2.24 -13.78
N PHE A 160 -2.07 3.03 -13.96
CA PHE A 160 -3.44 2.51 -14.03
C PHE A 160 -3.70 1.70 -15.28
N ASP A 161 -3.14 2.09 -16.43
CA ASP A 161 -3.17 1.27 -17.64
C ASP A 161 -2.49 -0.08 -17.44
N PHE A 162 -1.36 -0.09 -16.72
CA PHE A 162 -0.67 -1.33 -16.36
C PHE A 162 -1.52 -2.19 -15.43
N LEU A 163 -2.12 -1.62 -14.38
CA LEU A 163 -3.03 -2.35 -13.48
C LEU A 163 -4.23 -2.93 -14.23
N ALA A 164 -4.85 -2.15 -15.13
CA ALA A 164 -5.94 -2.63 -15.96
C ALA A 164 -5.53 -3.82 -16.85
N LYS A 165 -4.30 -3.81 -17.37
CA LYS A 165 -3.77 -4.94 -18.17
C LYS A 165 -3.60 -6.22 -17.37
N LEU A 166 -3.32 -6.15 -16.06
CA LEU A 166 -3.26 -7.37 -15.23
C LEU A 166 -4.56 -8.17 -15.31
N PHE A 167 -5.69 -7.47 -15.42
CA PHE A 167 -7.01 -8.10 -15.56
C PHE A 167 -7.35 -8.45 -17.02
N THR A 168 -7.14 -7.52 -17.96
CA THR A 168 -7.51 -7.75 -19.37
C THR A 168 -6.66 -8.81 -20.06
N ASP A 169 -5.39 -8.94 -19.65
CA ASP A 169 -4.47 -9.96 -20.16
C ASP A 169 -4.60 -11.29 -19.37
N GLY A 170 -5.51 -11.35 -18.39
CA GLY A 170 -5.85 -12.56 -17.64
C GLY A 170 -4.77 -13.00 -16.65
N TYR A 171 -3.97 -12.07 -16.12
CA TYR A 171 -3.01 -12.35 -15.04
C TYR A 171 -3.64 -12.28 -13.66
N ALA A 172 -4.69 -11.49 -13.49
CA ALA A 172 -5.46 -11.37 -12.26
C ALA A 172 -6.95 -11.65 -12.50
N ASP A 173 -7.62 -12.27 -11.54
CA ASP A 173 -9.04 -12.53 -11.59
C ASP A 173 -9.84 -11.28 -11.21
N ALA A 174 -10.61 -10.73 -12.14
CA ALA A 174 -11.47 -9.57 -11.93
C ALA A 174 -12.67 -9.85 -11.01
N THR A 175 -12.96 -11.11 -10.72
CA THR A 175 -14.10 -11.54 -9.90
C THR A 175 -13.68 -12.00 -8.50
N CYS A 176 -12.38 -12.16 -8.27
CA CYS A 176 -11.86 -12.64 -7.00
C CYS A 176 -11.92 -11.53 -5.93
N ASP A 177 -12.67 -11.77 -4.88
CA ASP A 177 -12.74 -10.94 -3.68
C ASP A 177 -12.15 -11.65 -2.44
N TYR A 178 -11.53 -12.82 -2.62
CA TYR A 178 -10.98 -13.65 -1.56
C TYR A 178 -9.56 -13.24 -1.22
N GLU A 179 -9.36 -12.68 -0.03
CA GLU A 179 -8.03 -12.34 0.48
C GLU A 179 -7.14 -13.58 0.72
N ASP A 180 -7.74 -14.76 0.85
CA ASP A 180 -7.06 -16.02 1.13
C ASP A 180 -6.71 -16.85 -0.12
N SER A 181 -6.94 -16.33 -1.33
CA SER A 181 -6.65 -17.03 -2.60
C SER A 181 -5.16 -17.40 -2.73
N PHE A 182 -4.26 -16.51 -2.28
CA PHE A 182 -2.83 -16.80 -2.25
C PHE A 182 -2.49 -17.94 -1.27
N GLN A 183 -3.06 -17.92 -0.05
CA GLN A 183 -2.85 -18.98 0.94
C GLN A 183 -3.39 -20.33 0.47
N LYS A 184 -4.44 -20.32 -0.34
CA LYS A 184 -4.98 -21.54 -0.99
C LYS A 184 -4.14 -22.02 -2.16
N GLY A 185 -3.15 -21.26 -2.60
CA GLY A 185 -2.30 -21.61 -3.73
C GLY A 185 -2.97 -21.38 -5.09
N GLU A 186 -3.97 -20.51 -5.16
CA GLU A 186 -4.65 -20.12 -6.39
C GLU A 186 -3.86 -19.09 -7.20
N ASN A 187 -3.00 -18.31 -6.50
CA ASN A 187 -2.13 -17.30 -7.09
C ASN A 187 -0.66 -17.58 -6.75
N ALA A 188 0.25 -17.22 -7.65
CA ALA A 188 1.68 -17.31 -7.41
C ALA A 188 2.24 -16.07 -6.70
N LEU A 189 1.63 -14.92 -6.89
CA LEU A 189 2.03 -13.64 -6.31
C LEU A 189 0.85 -12.94 -5.63
N ALA A 190 1.13 -12.25 -4.53
CA ALA A 190 0.15 -11.38 -3.88
C ALA A 190 0.87 -10.20 -3.19
N LEU A 191 0.32 -9.00 -3.29
CA LEU A 191 0.86 -7.83 -2.61
C LEU A 191 0.17 -7.66 -1.26
N TYR A 192 0.90 -7.85 -0.18
CA TYR A 192 0.39 -7.75 1.20
C TYR A 192 1.39 -7.07 2.13
N GLY A 193 0.88 -6.57 3.26
CA GLY A 193 1.71 -6.25 4.42
C GLY A 193 2.36 -7.51 5.02
N HIS A 194 3.31 -7.31 5.90
CA HIS A 194 4.03 -8.38 6.57
C HIS A 194 3.53 -8.66 7.99
N SER A 195 2.43 -8.04 8.39
CA SER A 195 1.79 -8.20 9.72
C SER A 195 0.82 -9.36 9.74
#